data_3bc0987e45bca4be97d5c4e5853515b3
#
_entry.id   3bc0987e45bca4be97d5c4e5853515b3
#
_cell.length_a   1.000
_cell.length_b   1.000
_cell.length_c   1.000
_cell.angle_alpha   90.00
_cell.angle_beta   90.00
_cell.angle_gamma   90.00
#
_symmetry.space_group_name_H-M   'P 1'
#
loop_
_entity.id
_entity.type
_entity.pdbx_description
1 polymer ?
#
loop_
_entity_poly.entity_id
_entity_poly.type
_entity_poly.pdbx_seq_one_letter_code
_entity_poly.pdbx_strand_id
1 'polypeptide(L)'
;MSKEVRFSNDARQSMLKGVNVLADAVSVTLGPKGRNVVLDKGYGSPLITNDGVSIAKEIELEDKFENMGAKLVYEVANKTNDVAGDGTTTATILARNMIVNGLKAVDKGANPVLMREGIEKAGKEVANVVLKNSHKVETSQDIASVATISAGNEEIGQLIASAMDKVGKNGIINVDESNSFDNVLEINEGMQYDKGYVSPYMVTDHDKMTVEMENPYIFITNHKINNLQEILPILEQIVQSNKPLLLIADDFENEVISTLVLNKLRGTFNVVATKAPGFGDNQKELLQDIAALTGSTFINKDISMELKDVTLDQLGTIKKVIVTKDHTTMIAGNNPSDSLKQRIESIENQLAKTTSSYNQKQLKERLGKLSNGVATIKVGATTESELKEKKLRIEDALNATKAAVEEGIVIGGGAALVEAYKEVKPQLKSDNVDVQKGIHIVMEALFAPIQQIAENAGYNAEDIVESQKTAQKNYGFDAKNGQWVDMFEKGIIDPTKVTRSALLNACSIASLFITTEAGIADAKDTSKNEVPTPAMY
;
A
#
# COMPACT_ATOMS: atom_id res chain seq x y z
N MET A 1 -13.47 -16.10 -29.55
CA MET A 1 -12.22 -16.86 -29.29
C MET A 1 -12.59 -18.18 -28.65
N SER A 2 -11.99 -19.29 -29.09
CA SER A 2 -12.17 -20.60 -28.47
C SER A 2 -11.55 -20.60 -27.06
N LYS A 3 -12.09 -21.43 -26.15
CA LYS A 3 -11.58 -21.59 -24.78
C LYS A 3 -10.91 -22.95 -24.65
N GLU A 4 -9.79 -22.99 -23.95
CA GLU A 4 -9.15 -24.19 -23.45
C GLU A 4 -9.60 -24.40 -22.00
N VAL A 5 -10.00 -25.61 -21.65
CA VAL A 5 -10.41 -25.97 -20.30
C VAL A 5 -9.55 -27.13 -19.81
N ARG A 6 -8.89 -26.94 -18.66
CA ARG A 6 -8.17 -28.01 -17.95
C ARG A 6 -8.91 -28.34 -16.67
N PHE A 7 -8.91 -29.60 -16.27
CA PHE A 7 -9.63 -30.09 -15.12
C PHE A 7 -8.70 -30.75 -14.10
N SER A 8 -9.18 -30.84 -12.88
CA SER A 8 -8.59 -31.64 -11.80
C SER A 8 -7.09 -31.39 -11.62
N ASN A 9 -6.30 -32.44 -11.60
CA ASN A 9 -4.87 -32.36 -11.34
C ASN A 9 -4.11 -31.61 -12.41
N ASP A 10 -4.49 -31.70 -13.69
CA ASP A 10 -3.81 -31.00 -14.80
C ASP A 10 -3.92 -29.48 -14.65
N ALA A 11 -5.12 -28.98 -14.31
CA ALA A 11 -5.31 -27.57 -14.02
C ALA A 11 -4.50 -27.12 -12.78
N ARG A 12 -4.59 -27.87 -11.69
CA ARG A 12 -3.91 -27.53 -10.43
C ARG A 12 -2.39 -27.54 -10.57
N GLN A 13 -1.81 -28.54 -11.23
CA GLN A 13 -0.35 -28.63 -11.42
C GLN A 13 0.18 -27.54 -12.35
N SER A 14 -0.56 -27.18 -13.41
CA SER A 14 -0.19 -26.07 -14.27
C SER A 14 -0.17 -24.75 -13.49
N MET A 15 -1.23 -24.46 -12.73
CA MET A 15 -1.28 -23.24 -11.90
C MET A 15 -0.21 -23.25 -10.81
N LEU A 16 0.09 -24.42 -10.19
CA LEU A 16 1.12 -24.55 -9.16
C LEU A 16 2.51 -24.17 -9.68
N LYS A 17 2.84 -24.47 -10.92
CA LYS A 17 4.10 -24.02 -11.52
C LYS A 17 4.21 -22.50 -11.51
N GLY A 18 3.15 -21.78 -11.90
CA GLY A 18 3.12 -20.33 -11.85
C GLY A 18 3.25 -19.77 -10.44
N VAL A 19 2.59 -20.39 -9.45
CA VAL A 19 2.77 -20.07 -8.02
C VAL A 19 4.24 -20.16 -7.62
N ASN A 20 4.91 -21.26 -8.00
CA ASN A 20 6.30 -21.48 -7.63
C ASN A 20 7.25 -20.49 -8.31
N VAL A 21 7.07 -20.22 -9.60
CA VAL A 21 7.90 -19.25 -10.34
C VAL A 21 7.84 -17.87 -9.67
N LEU A 22 6.64 -17.39 -9.34
CA LEU A 22 6.49 -16.11 -8.67
C LEU A 22 7.09 -16.13 -7.26
N ALA A 23 6.76 -17.15 -6.47
CA ALA A 23 7.24 -17.24 -5.10
C ALA A 23 8.77 -17.40 -5.02
N ASP A 24 9.40 -18.13 -5.93
CA ASP A 24 10.86 -18.27 -6.00
C ASP A 24 11.53 -16.92 -6.30
N ALA A 25 10.98 -16.15 -7.26
CA ALA A 25 11.51 -14.83 -7.59
C ALA A 25 11.41 -13.83 -6.43
N VAL A 26 10.31 -13.89 -5.66
CA VAL A 26 10.07 -12.97 -4.54
C VAL A 26 10.82 -13.41 -3.28
N SER A 27 10.90 -14.70 -2.98
CA SER A 27 11.43 -15.25 -1.71
C SER A 27 12.89 -14.89 -1.45
N VAL A 28 13.71 -14.71 -2.51
CA VAL A 28 15.14 -14.36 -2.40
C VAL A 28 15.40 -13.01 -1.74
N THR A 29 14.36 -12.16 -1.64
CA THR A 29 14.46 -10.81 -1.07
C THR A 29 14.26 -10.78 0.45
N LEU A 30 13.72 -11.87 1.05
CA LEU A 30 13.32 -11.88 2.45
C LEU A 30 14.51 -11.88 3.42
N GLY A 31 14.42 -11.02 4.43
CA GLY A 31 15.32 -10.98 5.57
C GLY A 31 16.58 -10.13 5.37
N PRO A 32 17.44 -10.02 6.42
CA PRO A 32 18.56 -9.07 6.44
C PRO A 32 19.69 -9.41 5.44
N LYS A 33 19.73 -10.62 4.90
CA LYS A 33 20.62 -11.04 3.82
C LYS A 33 19.87 -11.37 2.52
N GLY A 34 18.64 -10.87 2.40
CA GLY A 34 17.87 -10.90 1.16
C GLY A 34 18.60 -10.15 0.04
N ARG A 35 18.35 -10.57 -1.19
CA ARG A 35 19.00 -10.03 -2.39
C ARG A 35 17.99 -9.33 -3.28
N ASN A 36 18.48 -8.41 -4.09
CA ASN A 36 17.67 -7.68 -5.05
C ASN A 36 17.36 -8.53 -6.29
N VAL A 37 16.26 -8.23 -6.93
CA VAL A 37 15.84 -8.71 -8.24
C VAL A 37 15.95 -7.57 -9.24
N VAL A 38 16.36 -7.88 -10.47
CA VAL A 38 16.46 -6.90 -11.56
C VAL A 38 15.26 -7.09 -12.48
N LEU A 39 14.50 -6.01 -12.69
CA LEU A 39 13.30 -5.99 -13.52
C LEU A 39 13.59 -5.21 -14.81
N ASP A 40 13.32 -5.84 -15.96
CA ASP A 40 13.35 -5.16 -17.25
C ASP A 40 12.06 -4.37 -17.45
N LYS A 41 12.16 -3.06 -17.66
CA LYS A 41 11.01 -2.18 -17.89
C LYS A 41 10.71 -1.96 -19.37
N GLY A 42 11.41 -2.65 -20.26
CA GLY A 42 11.24 -2.54 -21.71
C GLY A 42 11.69 -1.19 -22.28
N TYR A 43 11.78 -0.15 -21.48
CA TYR A 43 12.30 1.18 -21.82
C TYR A 43 12.99 1.80 -20.61
N GLY A 44 14.13 2.44 -20.83
CA GLY A 44 14.93 3.07 -19.76
C GLY A 44 15.85 2.11 -19.04
N SER A 45 16.29 2.48 -17.85
CA SER A 45 17.16 1.64 -17.01
C SER A 45 16.35 0.54 -16.31
N PRO A 46 16.91 -0.68 -16.17
CA PRO A 46 16.31 -1.74 -15.37
C PRO A 46 16.09 -1.28 -13.92
N LEU A 47 14.98 -1.71 -13.33
CA LEU A 47 14.70 -1.46 -11.92
C LEU A 47 15.35 -2.56 -11.07
N ILE A 48 16.17 -2.15 -10.11
CA ILE A 48 16.72 -3.05 -9.09
C ILE A 48 15.90 -2.86 -7.82
N THR A 49 15.26 -3.91 -7.32
CA THR A 49 14.39 -3.82 -6.16
C THR A 49 14.39 -5.11 -5.33
N ASN A 50 14.05 -4.99 -4.07
CA ASN A 50 13.72 -6.09 -3.15
C ASN A 50 12.26 -6.07 -2.71
N ASP A 51 11.46 -5.13 -3.22
CA ASP A 51 10.03 -5.08 -2.92
C ASP A 51 9.27 -6.21 -3.60
N GLY A 52 8.63 -7.05 -2.78
CA GLY A 52 7.95 -8.27 -3.23
C GLY A 52 6.76 -7.99 -4.16
N VAL A 53 5.98 -6.93 -3.94
CA VAL A 53 4.83 -6.63 -4.80
C VAL A 53 5.27 -6.10 -6.17
N SER A 54 6.31 -5.28 -6.22
CA SER A 54 6.90 -4.80 -7.48
C SER A 54 7.43 -5.94 -8.33
N ILE A 55 8.12 -6.91 -7.69
CA ILE A 55 8.61 -8.12 -8.38
C ILE A 55 7.45 -8.97 -8.88
N ALA A 56 6.47 -9.23 -8.01
CA ALA A 56 5.33 -10.08 -8.34
C ALA A 56 4.48 -9.52 -9.49
N LYS A 57 4.36 -8.20 -9.59
CA LYS A 57 3.62 -7.48 -10.65
C LYS A 57 4.22 -7.71 -12.05
N GLU A 58 5.54 -7.83 -12.15
CA GLU A 58 6.25 -7.99 -13.43
C GLU A 58 6.27 -9.44 -13.94
N ILE A 59 5.82 -10.40 -13.13
CA ILE A 59 5.84 -11.81 -13.54
C ILE A 59 4.62 -12.12 -14.40
N GLU A 60 4.85 -12.27 -15.69
CA GLU A 60 3.89 -12.71 -16.68
C GLU A 60 4.42 -13.92 -17.44
N LEU A 61 3.65 -15.03 -17.43
CA LEU A 61 4.06 -16.31 -17.99
C LEU A 61 3.33 -16.59 -19.31
N GLU A 62 4.03 -17.25 -20.26
CA GLU A 62 3.46 -17.56 -21.58
C GLU A 62 2.32 -18.58 -21.51
N ASP A 63 2.41 -19.61 -20.65
CA ASP A 63 1.30 -20.52 -20.41
C ASP A 63 0.23 -19.84 -19.57
N LYS A 64 -0.97 -19.75 -20.11
CA LYS A 64 -2.08 -19.02 -19.49
C LYS A 64 -2.52 -19.63 -18.16
N PHE A 65 -2.38 -20.93 -17.97
CA PHE A 65 -2.73 -21.60 -16.71
C PHE A 65 -1.64 -21.39 -15.65
N GLU A 66 -0.36 -21.44 -16.04
CA GLU A 66 0.74 -21.06 -15.16
C GLU A 66 0.58 -19.58 -14.75
N ASN A 67 0.25 -18.71 -15.71
CA ASN A 67 0.02 -17.29 -15.44
C ASN A 67 -1.16 -17.03 -14.50
N MET A 68 -2.25 -17.85 -14.58
CA MET A 68 -3.35 -17.77 -13.60
C MET A 68 -2.84 -18.06 -12.18
N GLY A 69 -1.99 -19.06 -12.00
CA GLY A 69 -1.40 -19.39 -10.71
C GLY A 69 -0.52 -18.27 -10.17
N ALA A 70 0.33 -17.68 -11.01
CA ALA A 70 1.13 -16.51 -10.66
C ALA A 70 0.25 -15.32 -10.25
N LYS A 71 -0.80 -15.00 -11.02
CA LYS A 71 -1.72 -13.89 -10.73
C LYS A 71 -2.48 -14.06 -9.40
N LEU A 72 -2.86 -15.29 -9.03
CA LEU A 72 -3.50 -15.54 -7.72
C LEU A 72 -2.54 -15.23 -6.55
N VAL A 73 -1.27 -15.58 -6.67
CA VAL A 73 -0.27 -15.25 -5.62
C VAL A 73 0.12 -13.77 -5.67
N TYR A 74 0.16 -13.15 -6.86
CA TYR A 74 0.29 -11.70 -6.96
C TYR A 74 -0.84 -10.98 -6.20
N GLU A 75 -2.08 -11.47 -6.26
CA GLU A 75 -3.19 -10.89 -5.50
C GLU A 75 -2.94 -10.92 -3.98
N VAL A 76 -2.29 -11.97 -3.44
CA VAL A 76 -1.88 -12.01 -2.03
C VAL A 76 -0.92 -10.88 -1.69
N ALA A 77 0.12 -10.71 -2.50
CA ALA A 77 1.12 -9.65 -2.30
C ALA A 77 0.48 -8.27 -2.41
N ASN A 78 -0.31 -8.05 -3.47
CA ASN A 78 -0.98 -6.76 -3.71
C ASN A 78 -1.97 -6.41 -2.58
N LYS A 79 -2.78 -7.37 -2.14
CA LYS A 79 -3.75 -7.15 -1.04
C LYS A 79 -3.05 -6.86 0.28
N THR A 80 -1.90 -7.48 0.54
CA THR A 80 -1.10 -7.23 1.73
C THR A 80 -0.50 -5.83 1.68
N ASN A 81 -0.02 -5.41 0.51
CA ASN A 81 0.45 -4.05 0.28
C ASN A 81 -0.66 -3.02 0.51
N ASP A 82 -1.87 -3.23 -0.03
CA ASP A 82 -3.01 -2.31 0.13
C ASP A 82 -3.40 -2.11 1.61
N VAL A 83 -3.32 -3.17 2.43
CA VAL A 83 -3.78 -3.16 3.83
C VAL A 83 -2.70 -2.69 4.80
N ALA A 84 -1.47 -3.13 4.60
CA ALA A 84 -0.37 -2.95 5.56
C ALA A 84 0.84 -2.20 4.99
N GLY A 85 0.93 -2.06 3.67
CA GLY A 85 2.00 -1.36 2.97
C GLY A 85 3.36 -2.04 3.03
N ASP A 86 3.44 -3.24 3.61
CA ASP A 86 4.65 -4.06 3.75
C ASP A 86 4.27 -5.53 3.95
N GLY A 87 5.24 -6.46 4.02
CA GLY A 87 5.04 -7.89 4.27
C GLY A 87 4.60 -8.70 3.05
N THR A 88 4.73 -8.16 1.86
CA THR A 88 4.30 -8.79 0.60
C THR A 88 5.05 -10.09 0.31
N THR A 89 6.35 -10.13 0.59
CA THR A 89 7.19 -11.33 0.48
C THR A 89 6.79 -12.41 1.47
N THR A 90 6.56 -12.05 2.73
CA THR A 90 6.09 -12.97 3.78
C THR A 90 4.75 -13.60 3.41
N ALA A 91 3.81 -12.79 2.92
CA ALA A 91 2.49 -13.25 2.48
C ALA A 91 2.58 -14.25 1.32
N THR A 92 3.43 -13.95 0.34
CA THR A 92 3.70 -14.82 -0.82
C THR A 92 4.26 -16.19 -0.39
N ILE A 93 5.23 -16.20 0.52
CA ILE A 93 5.86 -17.44 1.02
C ILE A 93 4.85 -18.30 1.82
N LEU A 94 4.05 -17.66 2.68
CA LEU A 94 2.97 -18.33 3.42
C LEU A 94 1.95 -18.95 2.46
N ALA A 95 1.47 -18.20 1.48
CA ALA A 95 0.51 -18.67 0.50
C ALA A 95 1.05 -19.87 -0.31
N ARG A 96 2.27 -19.77 -0.84
CA ARG A 96 2.95 -20.87 -1.54
C ARG A 96 3.00 -22.14 -0.70
N ASN A 97 3.44 -22.02 0.55
CA ASN A 97 3.59 -23.17 1.44
C ASN A 97 2.23 -23.86 1.70
N MET A 98 1.18 -23.07 1.97
CA MET A 98 -0.17 -23.57 2.15
C MET A 98 -0.72 -24.23 0.89
N ILE A 99 -0.53 -23.63 -0.28
CA ILE A 99 -0.98 -24.16 -1.58
C ILE A 99 -0.29 -25.48 -1.87
N VAL A 100 1.04 -25.54 -1.77
CA VAL A 100 1.82 -26.77 -2.05
C VAL A 100 1.37 -27.91 -1.14
N ASN A 101 1.26 -27.68 0.16
CA ASN A 101 0.86 -28.71 1.13
C ASN A 101 -0.63 -29.04 1.03
N GLY A 102 -1.47 -28.06 0.71
CA GLY A 102 -2.89 -28.26 0.45
C GLY A 102 -3.14 -29.18 -0.74
N LEU A 103 -2.48 -28.92 -1.88
CA LEU A 103 -2.62 -29.77 -3.07
C LEU A 103 -2.11 -31.19 -2.84
N LYS A 104 -0.99 -31.37 -2.12
CA LYS A 104 -0.51 -32.70 -1.72
C LYS A 104 -1.56 -33.49 -0.91
N ALA A 105 -2.35 -32.79 -0.08
CA ALA A 105 -3.41 -33.42 0.69
C ALA A 105 -4.64 -33.73 -0.19
N VAL A 106 -5.02 -32.86 -1.09
CA VAL A 106 -6.10 -33.05 -2.08
C VAL A 106 -5.79 -34.24 -2.98
N ASP A 107 -4.56 -34.35 -3.49
CA ASP A 107 -4.12 -35.46 -4.35
C ASP A 107 -4.14 -36.81 -3.61
N LYS A 108 -4.06 -36.78 -2.29
CA LYS A 108 -4.26 -37.98 -1.42
C LYS A 108 -5.72 -38.21 -1.04
N GLY A 109 -6.67 -37.51 -1.64
CA GLY A 109 -8.11 -37.70 -1.47
C GLY A 109 -8.74 -36.94 -0.31
N ALA A 110 -8.09 -35.91 0.25
CA ALA A 110 -8.71 -35.03 1.22
C ALA A 110 -9.79 -34.15 0.57
N ASN A 111 -10.86 -33.86 1.30
CA ASN A 111 -11.92 -32.97 0.82
C ASN A 111 -11.47 -31.50 0.91
N PRO A 112 -11.26 -30.79 -0.23
CA PRO A 112 -10.73 -29.44 -0.24
C PRO A 112 -11.68 -28.41 0.40
N VAL A 113 -13.00 -28.64 0.36
CA VAL A 113 -13.99 -27.72 0.96
C VAL A 113 -13.90 -27.76 2.49
N LEU A 114 -13.76 -28.95 3.08
CA LEU A 114 -13.56 -29.11 4.52
C LEU A 114 -12.19 -28.65 4.97
N MET A 115 -11.15 -28.88 4.15
CA MET A 115 -9.81 -28.32 4.42
C MET A 115 -9.83 -26.79 4.43
N ARG A 116 -10.58 -26.15 3.55
CA ARG A 116 -10.77 -24.70 3.53
C ARG A 116 -11.28 -24.17 4.88
N GLU A 117 -12.30 -24.82 5.47
CA GLU A 117 -12.81 -24.47 6.80
C GLU A 117 -11.70 -24.52 7.87
N GLY A 118 -10.84 -25.54 7.78
CA GLY A 118 -9.69 -25.69 8.67
C GLY A 118 -8.66 -24.58 8.51
N ILE A 119 -8.34 -24.20 7.26
CA ILE A 119 -7.41 -23.11 6.94
C ILE A 119 -7.95 -21.77 7.47
N GLU A 120 -9.22 -21.45 7.20
CA GLU A 120 -9.86 -20.22 7.65
C GLU A 120 -9.90 -20.11 9.18
N LYS A 121 -10.24 -21.23 9.86
CA LYS A 121 -10.26 -21.29 11.32
C LYS A 121 -8.86 -21.10 11.91
N ALA A 122 -7.85 -21.80 11.41
CA ALA A 122 -6.49 -21.70 11.90
C ALA A 122 -5.90 -20.30 11.65
N GLY A 123 -6.10 -19.74 10.47
CA GLY A 123 -5.63 -18.38 10.15
C GLY A 123 -6.19 -17.33 11.10
N LYS A 124 -7.48 -17.39 11.43
CA LYS A 124 -8.11 -16.46 12.38
C LYS A 124 -7.55 -16.61 13.80
N GLU A 125 -7.43 -17.84 14.30
CA GLU A 125 -6.91 -18.08 15.65
C GLU A 125 -5.45 -17.65 15.79
N VAL A 126 -4.60 -17.96 14.82
CA VAL A 126 -3.21 -17.49 14.82
C VAL A 126 -3.13 -15.97 14.75
N ALA A 127 -3.93 -15.33 13.87
CA ALA A 127 -3.97 -13.87 13.76
C ALA A 127 -4.41 -13.20 15.07
N ASN A 128 -5.38 -13.80 15.79
CA ASN A 128 -5.82 -13.31 17.11
C ASN A 128 -4.71 -13.42 18.16
N VAL A 129 -3.92 -14.50 18.16
CA VAL A 129 -2.79 -14.68 19.08
C VAL A 129 -1.66 -13.69 18.74
N VAL A 130 -1.35 -13.48 17.46
CA VAL A 130 -0.38 -12.46 17.05
C VAL A 130 -0.81 -11.08 17.54
N LEU A 131 -2.09 -10.72 17.38
CA LEU A 131 -2.61 -9.44 17.86
C LEU A 131 -2.57 -9.34 19.41
N LYS A 132 -2.91 -10.42 20.12
CA LYS A 132 -2.85 -10.47 21.59
C LYS A 132 -1.43 -10.29 22.14
N ASN A 133 -0.43 -10.79 21.42
CA ASN A 133 0.98 -10.70 21.78
C ASN A 133 1.64 -9.38 21.34
N SER A 134 0.87 -8.47 20.75
CA SER A 134 1.35 -7.17 20.29
C SER A 134 1.73 -6.25 21.46
N HIS A 135 2.84 -5.52 21.28
CA HIS A 135 3.31 -4.46 22.18
C HIS A 135 3.08 -3.10 21.51
N LYS A 136 2.54 -2.15 22.26
CA LYS A 136 2.28 -0.80 21.73
C LYS A 136 3.59 -0.07 21.44
N VAL A 137 3.60 0.68 20.35
CA VAL A 137 4.69 1.61 20.01
C VAL A 137 4.45 2.92 20.75
N GLU A 138 5.29 3.19 21.74
CA GLU A 138 5.12 4.36 22.61
C GLU A 138 6.21 5.41 22.40
N THR A 139 7.43 4.99 22.08
CA THR A 139 8.60 5.85 21.99
C THR A 139 9.07 6.10 20.56
N SER A 140 9.77 7.23 20.33
CA SER A 140 10.45 7.49 19.06
C SER A 140 11.52 6.44 18.74
N GLN A 141 12.09 5.79 19.77
CA GLN A 141 13.04 4.70 19.56
C GLN A 141 12.38 3.45 18.99
N ASP A 142 11.16 3.11 19.43
CA ASP A 142 10.39 2.00 18.85
C ASP A 142 10.11 2.28 17.38
N ILE A 143 9.69 3.51 17.06
CA ILE A 143 9.45 3.98 15.69
C ILE A 143 10.72 3.84 14.84
N ALA A 144 11.85 4.35 15.34
CA ALA A 144 13.13 4.24 14.65
C ALA A 144 13.56 2.79 14.44
N SER A 145 13.32 1.90 15.40
CA SER A 145 13.63 0.47 15.28
C SER A 145 12.80 -0.21 14.19
N VAL A 146 11.48 0.01 14.15
CA VAL A 146 10.61 -0.51 13.08
C VAL A 146 11.06 -0.02 11.72
N ALA A 147 11.27 1.29 11.58
CA ALA A 147 11.69 1.88 10.32
C ALA A 147 13.07 1.40 9.87
N THR A 148 14.01 1.20 10.82
CA THR A 148 15.35 0.65 10.54
C THR A 148 15.29 -0.78 10.02
N ILE A 149 14.44 -1.62 10.63
CA ILE A 149 14.29 -3.02 10.18
C ILE A 149 13.69 -3.07 8.78
N SER A 150 12.62 -2.34 8.52
CA SER A 150 11.96 -2.32 7.21
C SER A 150 12.87 -1.71 6.12
N ALA A 151 13.53 -0.58 6.42
CA ALA A 151 14.47 0.04 5.48
C ALA A 151 15.82 -0.69 5.34
N GLY A 152 16.18 -1.56 6.29
CA GLY A 152 17.52 -2.14 6.37
C GLY A 152 18.65 -1.11 6.60
N ASN A 153 18.31 0.11 7.05
CA ASN A 153 19.22 1.25 7.20
C ASN A 153 18.82 2.12 8.40
N GLU A 154 19.77 2.32 9.33
CA GLU A 154 19.54 3.06 10.57
C GLU A 154 19.33 4.56 10.33
N GLU A 155 20.04 5.17 9.37
CA GLU A 155 19.89 6.57 9.03
C GLU A 155 18.47 6.88 8.54
N ILE A 156 17.92 6.03 7.69
CA ILE A 156 16.53 6.13 7.21
C ILE A 156 15.56 5.96 8.38
N GLY A 157 15.83 5.00 9.28
CA GLY A 157 15.01 4.79 10.47
C GLY A 157 14.92 6.02 11.37
N GLN A 158 16.05 6.67 11.66
CA GLN A 158 16.11 7.91 12.44
C GLN A 158 15.42 9.07 11.72
N LEU A 159 15.55 9.15 10.40
CA LEU A 159 14.90 10.19 9.60
C LEU A 159 13.37 10.08 9.66
N ILE A 160 12.83 8.86 9.55
CA ILE A 160 11.39 8.59 9.65
C ILE A 160 10.88 8.90 11.07
N ALA A 161 11.60 8.46 12.11
CA ALA A 161 11.23 8.77 13.48
C ALA A 161 11.20 10.29 13.72
N SER A 162 12.21 11.01 13.25
CA SER A 162 12.26 12.48 13.33
C SER A 162 11.13 13.16 12.56
N ALA A 163 10.72 12.60 11.42
CA ALA A 163 9.58 13.10 10.67
C ALA A 163 8.28 12.91 11.48
N MET A 164 8.06 11.71 12.05
CA MET A 164 6.87 11.42 12.86
C MET A 164 6.81 12.23 14.15
N ASP A 165 7.94 12.51 14.79
CA ASP A 165 7.98 13.37 15.97
C ASP A 165 7.53 14.80 15.67
N LYS A 166 7.86 15.30 14.46
CA LYS A 166 7.51 16.67 14.04
C LYS A 166 6.05 16.82 13.61
N VAL A 167 5.51 15.84 12.86
CA VAL A 167 4.13 15.92 12.34
C VAL A 167 3.14 15.12 13.17
N GLY A 168 3.60 14.40 14.19
CA GLY A 168 2.79 13.52 15.03
C GLY A 168 2.59 12.13 14.42
N LYS A 169 2.14 11.17 15.26
CA LYS A 169 1.97 9.76 14.88
C LYS A 169 1.02 9.54 13.70
N ASN A 170 0.03 10.40 13.52
CA ASN A 170 -0.93 10.37 12.41
C ASN A 170 -0.61 11.44 11.35
N GLY A 171 0.56 12.08 11.43
CA GLY A 171 0.97 13.11 10.51
C GLY A 171 1.23 12.60 9.10
N ILE A 172 1.20 13.50 8.15
CA ILE A 172 1.42 13.18 6.73
C ILE A 172 2.92 13.25 6.47
N ILE A 173 3.47 12.14 5.97
CA ILE A 173 4.86 12.09 5.53
C ILE A 173 4.86 11.68 4.05
N ASN A 174 5.42 12.54 3.23
CA ASN A 174 5.61 12.34 1.80
C ASN A 174 7.08 12.00 1.51
N VAL A 175 7.33 11.24 0.46
CA VAL A 175 8.68 10.92 -0.04
C VAL A 175 8.82 11.52 -1.42
N ASP A 176 9.85 12.34 -1.61
CA ASP A 176 10.10 13.05 -2.86
C ASP A 176 11.57 13.00 -3.22
N GLU A 177 11.90 13.35 -4.45
CA GLU A 177 13.27 13.34 -4.94
C GLU A 177 14.03 14.60 -4.49
N SER A 178 15.29 14.40 -4.15
CA SER A 178 16.22 15.50 -3.85
C SER A 178 17.11 15.80 -5.06
N ASN A 179 17.44 17.07 -5.23
CA ASN A 179 18.49 17.46 -6.17
C ASN A 179 19.91 17.34 -5.57
N SER A 180 20.03 16.86 -4.32
CA SER A 180 21.29 16.61 -3.63
C SER A 180 21.55 15.11 -3.46
N PHE A 181 22.75 14.75 -3.01
CA PHE A 181 23.10 13.36 -2.72
C PHE A 181 22.61 12.88 -1.35
N ASP A 182 22.25 13.81 -0.47
CA ASP A 182 21.86 13.54 0.91
C ASP A 182 20.33 13.46 1.05
N ASN A 183 19.88 12.67 2.02
CA ASN A 183 18.49 12.63 2.43
C ASN A 183 18.20 13.80 3.35
N VAL A 184 17.14 14.57 3.09
CA VAL A 184 16.78 15.77 3.86
C VAL A 184 15.33 15.72 4.28
N LEU A 185 15.06 16.07 5.54
CA LEU A 185 13.70 16.24 6.05
C LEU A 185 13.27 17.70 5.96
N GLU A 186 12.25 17.97 5.17
CA GLU A 186 11.57 19.25 5.09
C GLU A 186 10.21 19.17 5.78
N ILE A 187 9.85 20.21 6.55
CA ILE A 187 8.50 20.36 7.09
C ILE A 187 7.82 21.49 6.33
N ASN A 188 6.72 21.16 5.68
CA ASN A 188 5.91 22.09 4.92
C ASN A 188 4.53 22.20 5.54
N GLU A 189 3.87 23.33 5.37
CA GLU A 189 2.45 23.39 5.62
C GLU A 189 1.69 22.57 4.60
N GLY A 190 0.57 22.02 5.01
CA GLY A 190 -0.23 21.18 4.14
C GLY A 190 -1.32 20.46 4.89
N MET A 191 -2.19 19.83 4.14
CA MET A 191 -3.24 18.98 4.70
C MET A 191 -3.59 17.82 3.78
N GLN A 192 -4.27 16.82 4.34
CA GLN A 192 -4.84 15.72 3.59
C GLN A 192 -6.33 15.59 3.91
N TYR A 193 -7.10 15.21 2.89
CA TYR A 193 -8.50 14.82 3.07
C TYR A 193 -8.83 13.49 2.37
N ASP A 194 -9.87 12.81 2.88
CA ASP A 194 -10.21 11.43 2.52
C ASP A 194 -11.15 11.38 1.30
N LYS A 195 -10.72 11.98 0.20
CA LYS A 195 -11.31 11.84 -1.14
C LYS A 195 -10.19 11.83 -2.16
N GLY A 196 -10.23 10.84 -3.05
CA GLY A 196 -9.29 10.70 -4.15
C GLY A 196 -9.88 11.17 -5.49
N TYR A 197 -9.21 10.81 -6.58
CA TYR A 197 -9.64 11.18 -7.92
C TYR A 197 -10.99 10.52 -8.29
N VAL A 198 -11.82 11.23 -9.03
CA VAL A 198 -13.13 10.73 -9.48
C VAL A 198 -13.02 9.69 -10.61
N SER A 199 -11.87 9.59 -11.26
CA SER A 199 -11.63 8.62 -12.33
C SER A 199 -10.18 8.16 -12.34
N PRO A 200 -9.90 6.84 -12.45
CA PRO A 200 -8.54 6.31 -12.55
C PRO A 200 -7.81 6.74 -13.84
N TYR A 201 -8.52 7.18 -14.86
CA TYR A 201 -7.92 7.74 -16.08
C TYR A 201 -7.28 9.13 -15.87
N MET A 202 -7.41 9.69 -14.68
CA MET A 202 -6.76 10.96 -14.30
C MET A 202 -5.36 10.77 -13.72
N VAL A 203 -4.87 9.55 -13.52
CA VAL A 203 -3.54 9.29 -12.96
C VAL A 203 -2.41 9.80 -13.87
N THR A 204 -1.32 10.21 -13.26
CA THR A 204 -0.07 10.61 -13.94
C THR A 204 1.01 9.55 -13.79
N ASP A 205 1.01 8.83 -12.66
CA ASP A 205 1.84 7.68 -12.39
C ASP A 205 0.96 6.42 -12.38
N HIS A 206 1.06 5.63 -13.45
CA HIS A 206 0.26 4.41 -13.62
C HIS A 206 0.75 3.24 -12.75
N ASP A 207 2.00 3.27 -12.30
CA ASP A 207 2.55 2.23 -11.44
C ASP A 207 2.03 2.37 -10.02
N LYS A 208 2.01 3.59 -9.50
CA LYS A 208 1.51 3.93 -8.16
C LYS A 208 0.01 4.27 -8.16
N MET A 209 -0.63 4.38 -9.31
CA MET A 209 -2.02 4.85 -9.45
C MET A 209 -2.24 6.20 -8.73
N THR A 210 -1.32 7.15 -8.92
CA THR A 210 -1.35 8.48 -8.32
C THR A 210 -1.37 9.59 -9.36
N VAL A 211 -1.88 10.75 -8.94
CA VAL A 211 -1.75 12.01 -9.66
C VAL A 211 -0.78 12.89 -8.90
N GLU A 212 0.29 13.35 -9.53
CA GLU A 212 1.18 14.35 -8.97
C GLU A 212 1.15 15.60 -9.84
N MET A 213 0.97 16.76 -9.19
CA MET A 213 0.90 18.08 -9.84
C MET A 213 1.75 19.08 -9.09
N GLU A 214 2.63 19.78 -9.83
CA GLU A 214 3.44 20.88 -9.33
C GLU A 214 2.77 22.22 -9.65
N ASN A 215 2.67 23.09 -8.66
CA ASN A 215 2.11 24.43 -8.76
C ASN A 215 0.72 24.51 -9.43
N PRO A 216 -0.25 23.60 -9.09
CA PRO A 216 -1.57 23.63 -9.70
C PRO A 216 -2.39 24.82 -9.23
N TYR A 217 -3.35 25.23 -10.06
CA TYR A 217 -4.50 26.00 -9.60
C TYR A 217 -5.43 25.11 -8.78
N ILE A 218 -6.06 25.69 -7.76
CA ILE A 218 -7.02 25.02 -6.89
C ILE A 218 -8.36 25.70 -7.03
N PHE A 219 -9.36 24.99 -7.54
CA PHE A 219 -10.74 25.45 -7.63
C PHE A 219 -11.60 24.70 -6.61
N ILE A 220 -12.26 25.42 -5.73
CA ILE A 220 -13.02 24.88 -4.59
C ILE A 220 -14.46 25.34 -4.64
N THR A 221 -15.39 24.38 -4.65
CA THR A 221 -16.83 24.69 -4.62
C THR A 221 -17.63 23.62 -3.88
N ASN A 222 -18.78 24.02 -3.31
CA ASN A 222 -19.82 23.10 -2.82
C ASN A 222 -20.97 22.91 -3.82
N HIS A 223 -20.80 23.37 -5.06
CA HIS A 223 -21.73 23.05 -6.13
C HIS A 223 -21.50 21.62 -6.60
N LYS A 224 -22.57 20.95 -7.04
CA LYS A 224 -22.48 19.82 -7.95
C LYS A 224 -22.28 20.37 -9.36
N ILE A 225 -21.28 19.91 -10.07
CA ILE A 225 -21.03 20.32 -11.46
C ILE A 225 -21.81 19.40 -12.39
N ASN A 226 -22.93 19.91 -12.88
CA ASN A 226 -23.85 19.14 -13.72
C ASN A 226 -23.47 19.23 -15.22
N ASN A 227 -22.91 20.36 -15.64
CA ASN A 227 -22.50 20.60 -17.03
C ASN A 227 -21.17 21.35 -17.07
N LEU A 228 -20.31 20.94 -18.01
CA LEU A 228 -19.00 21.57 -18.20
C LEU A 228 -19.11 23.05 -18.59
N GLN A 229 -20.20 23.44 -19.25
CA GLN A 229 -20.43 24.84 -19.64
C GLN A 229 -20.52 25.80 -18.45
N GLU A 230 -20.90 25.29 -17.26
CA GLU A 230 -20.95 26.11 -16.03
C GLU A 230 -19.56 26.61 -15.60
N ILE A 231 -18.50 25.88 -15.95
CA ILE A 231 -17.11 26.20 -15.58
C ILE A 231 -16.21 26.45 -16.81
N LEU A 232 -16.78 26.43 -18.01
CA LEU A 232 -16.01 26.57 -19.27
C LEU A 232 -15.19 27.87 -19.33
N PRO A 233 -15.73 29.04 -18.93
CA PRO A 233 -14.99 30.31 -19.02
C PRO A 233 -13.71 30.31 -18.19
N ILE A 234 -13.71 29.67 -17.01
CA ILE A 234 -12.51 29.59 -16.19
C ILE A 234 -11.56 28.50 -16.68
N LEU A 235 -12.08 27.36 -17.20
CA LEU A 235 -11.23 26.32 -17.78
C LEU A 235 -10.43 26.83 -18.97
N GLU A 236 -11.02 27.62 -19.85
CA GLU A 236 -10.34 28.23 -20.99
C GLU A 236 -9.16 29.13 -20.57
N GLN A 237 -9.34 29.93 -19.51
CA GLN A 237 -8.27 30.75 -18.97
C GLN A 237 -7.14 29.91 -18.35
N ILE A 238 -7.48 28.82 -17.63
CA ILE A 238 -6.50 27.91 -17.03
C ILE A 238 -5.70 27.19 -18.13
N VAL A 239 -6.35 26.72 -19.18
CA VAL A 239 -5.68 26.08 -20.33
C VAL A 239 -4.67 27.04 -20.98
N GLN A 240 -5.05 28.33 -21.17
CA GLN A 240 -4.14 29.34 -21.69
C GLN A 240 -2.91 29.58 -20.81
N SER A 241 -3.05 29.41 -19.48
CA SER A 241 -1.94 29.54 -18.53
C SER A 241 -0.98 28.36 -18.50
N ASN A 242 -1.35 27.23 -19.13
CA ASN A 242 -0.64 25.96 -19.14
C ASN A 242 -0.30 25.41 -17.74
N LYS A 243 -1.10 25.75 -16.73
CA LYS A 243 -0.95 25.22 -15.37
C LYS A 243 -1.93 24.07 -15.13
N PRO A 244 -1.54 23.07 -14.33
CA PRO A 244 -2.48 22.01 -13.92
C PRO A 244 -3.58 22.56 -13.01
N LEU A 245 -4.70 21.83 -12.94
CA LEU A 245 -5.85 22.17 -12.10
C LEU A 245 -6.23 20.99 -11.17
N LEU A 246 -6.35 21.30 -9.88
CA LEU A 246 -7.15 20.48 -8.95
C LEU A 246 -8.53 21.11 -8.82
N LEU A 247 -9.56 20.37 -9.21
CA LEU A 247 -10.98 20.76 -9.13
C LEU A 247 -11.65 20.01 -7.99
N ILE A 248 -12.11 20.74 -6.96
CA ILE A 248 -12.79 20.18 -5.79
C ILE A 248 -14.25 20.65 -5.83
N ALA A 249 -15.19 19.71 -5.95
CA ALA A 249 -16.62 20.00 -5.99
C ALA A 249 -17.42 18.98 -5.16
N ASP A 250 -18.68 19.32 -4.81
CA ASP A 250 -19.55 18.42 -4.07
C ASP A 250 -19.76 17.10 -4.82
N ASP A 251 -20.09 17.18 -6.10
CA ASP A 251 -20.22 16.03 -6.99
C ASP A 251 -20.04 16.44 -8.47
N PHE A 252 -19.92 15.45 -9.34
CA PHE A 252 -19.75 15.62 -10.79
C PHE A 252 -20.71 14.72 -11.56
N GLU A 253 -21.36 15.23 -12.60
CA GLU A 253 -22.05 14.37 -13.56
C GLU A 253 -21.06 13.58 -14.43
N ASN A 254 -21.46 12.38 -14.82
CA ASN A 254 -20.59 11.47 -15.59
C ASN A 254 -20.10 12.07 -16.91
N GLU A 255 -20.90 12.91 -17.56
CA GLU A 255 -20.53 13.60 -18.80
C GLU A 255 -19.39 14.61 -18.56
N VAL A 256 -19.40 15.30 -17.42
CA VAL A 256 -18.32 16.22 -17.01
C VAL A 256 -17.02 15.44 -16.79
N ILE A 257 -17.09 14.35 -16.03
CA ILE A 257 -15.92 13.49 -15.77
C ILE A 257 -15.33 12.97 -17.08
N SER A 258 -16.18 12.44 -17.98
CA SER A 258 -15.75 11.89 -19.27
C SER A 258 -15.07 12.94 -20.14
N THR A 259 -15.58 14.17 -20.14
CA THR A 259 -15.01 15.26 -20.93
C THR A 259 -13.66 15.74 -20.36
N LEU A 260 -13.54 15.85 -19.02
CA LEU A 260 -12.27 16.20 -18.36
C LEU A 260 -11.21 15.12 -18.64
N VAL A 261 -11.56 13.85 -18.50
CA VAL A 261 -10.67 12.71 -18.81
C VAL A 261 -10.22 12.73 -20.28
N LEU A 262 -11.14 12.95 -21.21
CA LEU A 262 -10.80 13.00 -22.65
C LEU A 262 -9.79 14.11 -22.96
N ASN A 263 -9.97 15.30 -22.40
CA ASN A 263 -9.05 16.43 -22.58
C ASN A 263 -7.68 16.15 -21.95
N LYS A 264 -7.64 15.50 -20.78
CA LYS A 264 -6.40 15.07 -20.16
C LYS A 264 -5.66 14.04 -21.00
N LEU A 265 -6.32 13.00 -21.46
CA LEU A 265 -5.73 11.97 -22.32
C LEU A 265 -5.20 12.50 -23.66
N ARG A 266 -5.81 13.56 -24.19
CA ARG A 266 -5.33 14.28 -25.38
C ARG A 266 -4.14 15.21 -25.09
N GLY A 267 -3.74 15.33 -23.82
CA GLY A 267 -2.66 16.25 -23.41
C GLY A 267 -3.03 17.75 -23.50
N THR A 268 -4.32 18.06 -23.74
CA THR A 268 -4.78 19.45 -23.90
C THR A 268 -4.88 20.16 -22.55
N PHE A 269 -5.19 19.42 -21.49
CA PHE A 269 -5.44 19.98 -20.16
C PHE A 269 -5.06 19.01 -19.05
N ASN A 270 -4.13 19.41 -18.19
CA ASN A 270 -3.75 18.60 -17.01
C ASN A 270 -4.67 18.93 -15.85
N VAL A 271 -5.68 18.08 -15.62
CA VAL A 271 -6.70 18.26 -14.59
C VAL A 271 -6.87 16.99 -13.76
N VAL A 272 -7.12 17.16 -12.47
CA VAL A 272 -7.68 16.13 -11.60
C VAL A 272 -8.89 16.70 -10.87
N ALA A 273 -9.96 15.90 -10.80
CA ALA A 273 -11.17 16.24 -10.08
C ALA A 273 -11.32 15.32 -8.86
N THR A 274 -11.70 15.89 -7.72
CA THR A 274 -11.96 15.18 -6.47
C THR A 274 -13.27 15.66 -5.86
N LYS A 275 -13.95 14.76 -5.14
CA LYS A 275 -15.14 15.18 -4.39
C LYS A 275 -14.75 15.94 -3.12
N ALA A 276 -15.57 16.89 -2.72
CA ALA A 276 -15.40 17.62 -1.48
C ALA A 276 -15.42 16.70 -0.26
N PRO A 277 -14.52 16.91 0.74
CA PRO A 277 -14.49 16.11 1.96
C PRO A 277 -15.65 16.42 2.89
N GLY A 278 -16.11 15.43 3.66
CA GLY A 278 -17.17 15.59 4.63
C GLY A 278 -18.57 15.73 4.01
N PHE A 279 -19.54 16.10 4.85
CA PHE A 279 -20.94 16.29 4.46
C PHE A 279 -21.55 17.46 5.24
N GLY A 280 -22.56 18.13 4.65
CA GLY A 280 -23.32 19.21 5.30
C GLY A 280 -22.43 20.37 5.75
N ASP A 281 -22.63 20.85 6.98
CA ASP A 281 -21.87 21.99 7.50
C ASP A 281 -20.40 21.67 7.73
N ASN A 282 -20.06 20.42 8.08
CA ASN A 282 -18.66 20.00 8.19
C ASN A 282 -17.92 20.06 6.85
N GLN A 283 -18.59 19.76 5.73
CA GLN A 283 -18.02 19.91 4.40
C GLN A 283 -17.64 21.37 4.11
N LYS A 284 -18.54 22.31 4.43
CA LYS A 284 -18.29 23.75 4.23
C LYS A 284 -17.07 24.22 5.03
N GLU A 285 -16.98 23.78 6.26
CA GLU A 285 -15.87 24.11 7.15
C GLU A 285 -14.52 23.55 6.62
N LEU A 286 -14.52 22.30 6.12
CA LEU A 286 -13.34 21.70 5.50
C LEU A 286 -12.94 22.39 4.19
N LEU A 287 -13.92 22.78 3.36
CA LEU A 287 -13.65 23.54 2.13
C LEU A 287 -13.08 24.94 2.43
N GLN A 288 -13.52 25.59 3.52
CA GLN A 288 -12.93 26.83 4.00
C GLN A 288 -11.51 26.64 4.54
N ASP A 289 -11.23 25.51 5.20
CA ASP A 289 -9.89 25.15 5.66
C ASP A 289 -8.93 24.99 4.47
N ILE A 290 -9.39 24.30 3.40
CA ILE A 290 -8.65 24.15 2.15
C ILE A 290 -8.43 25.51 1.48
N ALA A 291 -9.46 26.36 1.45
CA ALA A 291 -9.36 27.70 0.88
C ALA A 291 -8.33 28.57 1.62
N ALA A 292 -8.32 28.51 2.95
CA ALA A 292 -7.34 29.23 3.78
C ALA A 292 -5.90 28.75 3.54
N LEU A 293 -5.69 27.43 3.34
CA LEU A 293 -4.39 26.84 3.04
C LEU A 293 -3.86 27.24 1.67
N THR A 294 -4.74 27.26 0.66
CA THR A 294 -4.37 27.44 -0.76
C THR A 294 -4.45 28.87 -1.24
N GLY A 295 -5.03 29.77 -0.44
CA GLY A 295 -5.33 31.15 -0.83
C GLY A 295 -6.45 31.25 -1.87
N SER A 296 -7.26 30.20 -2.06
CA SER A 296 -8.40 30.23 -2.98
C SER A 296 -9.65 30.82 -2.33
N THR A 297 -10.56 31.30 -3.16
CA THR A 297 -11.92 31.66 -2.74
C THR A 297 -12.79 30.41 -2.79
N PHE A 298 -13.47 30.07 -1.68
CA PHE A 298 -14.47 29.02 -1.67
C PHE A 298 -15.76 29.50 -2.37
N ILE A 299 -16.04 28.96 -3.55
CA ILE A 299 -17.23 29.27 -4.34
C ILE A 299 -18.42 28.56 -3.72
N ASN A 300 -19.22 29.32 -2.98
CA ASN A 300 -20.27 28.78 -2.13
C ASN A 300 -21.67 29.07 -2.70
N LYS A 301 -22.42 28.01 -3.02
CA LYS A 301 -23.78 28.09 -3.54
C LYS A 301 -24.76 28.74 -2.54
N ASP A 302 -24.53 28.61 -1.22
CA ASP A 302 -25.44 29.09 -0.20
C ASP A 302 -25.47 30.62 -0.08
N ILE A 303 -24.42 31.29 -0.61
CA ILE A 303 -24.35 32.74 -0.71
C ILE A 303 -24.47 33.24 -2.16
N SER A 304 -25.05 32.40 -3.01
CA SER A 304 -25.36 32.71 -4.42
C SER A 304 -24.16 33.07 -5.29
N MET A 305 -22.98 32.45 -5.01
CA MET A 305 -21.84 32.52 -5.92
C MET A 305 -22.06 31.55 -7.08
N GLU A 306 -21.99 32.03 -8.30
CA GLU A 306 -22.20 31.23 -9.51
C GLU A 306 -20.89 30.74 -10.10
N LEU A 307 -20.87 29.47 -10.59
CA LEU A 307 -19.67 28.87 -11.17
C LEU A 307 -19.17 29.61 -12.42
N LYS A 308 -20.10 30.17 -13.23
CA LYS A 308 -19.77 30.89 -14.48
C LYS A 308 -19.05 32.22 -14.27
N ASP A 309 -19.16 32.81 -13.08
CA ASP A 309 -18.61 34.11 -12.74
C ASP A 309 -17.23 34.02 -12.06
N VAL A 310 -16.68 32.80 -11.95
CA VAL A 310 -15.36 32.56 -11.33
C VAL A 310 -14.22 33.08 -12.21
N THR A 311 -13.28 33.76 -11.58
CA THR A 311 -12.10 34.37 -12.21
C THR A 311 -10.79 33.75 -11.70
N LEU A 312 -9.67 33.93 -12.43
CA LEU A 312 -8.38 33.34 -12.08
C LEU A 312 -7.83 33.81 -10.72
N ASP A 313 -8.13 35.03 -10.30
CA ASP A 313 -7.72 35.59 -9.02
C ASP A 313 -8.43 34.94 -7.80
N GLN A 314 -9.54 34.27 -8.04
CA GLN A 314 -10.25 33.49 -7.03
C GLN A 314 -9.70 32.06 -6.89
N LEU A 315 -8.86 31.60 -7.83
CA LEU A 315 -8.21 30.32 -7.74
C LEU A 315 -6.98 30.40 -6.83
N GLY A 316 -6.86 29.45 -5.92
CA GLY A 316 -5.65 29.29 -5.12
C GLY A 316 -4.51 28.65 -5.91
N THR A 317 -3.35 28.67 -5.31
CA THR A 317 -2.17 27.94 -5.81
C THR A 317 -1.45 27.26 -4.65
N ILE A 318 -0.82 26.12 -4.92
CA ILE A 318 -0.09 25.36 -3.91
C ILE A 318 1.15 24.74 -4.55
N LYS A 319 2.19 24.43 -3.76
CA LYS A 319 3.46 23.90 -4.27
C LYS A 319 3.29 22.55 -4.95
N LYS A 320 2.60 21.59 -4.30
CA LYS A 320 2.42 20.25 -4.83
C LYS A 320 1.08 19.65 -4.36
N VAL A 321 0.45 18.90 -5.24
CA VAL A 321 -0.74 18.08 -4.94
C VAL A 321 -0.45 16.64 -5.32
N ILE A 322 -0.81 15.71 -4.43
CA ILE A 322 -0.75 14.28 -4.66
C ILE A 322 -2.14 13.70 -4.43
N VAL A 323 -2.72 13.08 -5.46
CA VAL A 323 -4.04 12.45 -5.37
C VAL A 323 -3.93 10.96 -5.61
N THR A 324 -4.38 10.18 -4.64
CA THR A 324 -4.53 8.72 -4.75
C THR A 324 -6.00 8.36 -5.03
N LYS A 325 -6.32 7.09 -5.03
CA LYS A 325 -7.70 6.62 -5.14
C LYS A 325 -8.58 7.13 -3.99
N ASP A 326 -8.04 7.24 -2.79
CA ASP A 326 -8.80 7.47 -1.57
C ASP A 326 -8.49 8.81 -0.89
N HIS A 327 -7.37 9.43 -1.19
CA HIS A 327 -6.87 10.63 -0.49
C HIS A 327 -6.34 11.69 -1.44
N THR A 328 -6.44 12.94 -1.01
CA THR A 328 -5.79 14.10 -1.64
C THR A 328 -4.90 14.79 -0.61
N THR A 329 -3.60 14.85 -0.89
CA THR A 329 -2.59 15.54 -0.07
C THR A 329 -2.18 16.82 -0.77
N MET A 330 -2.24 17.92 -0.04
CA MET A 330 -1.84 19.26 -0.49
C MET A 330 -0.64 19.72 0.32
N ILE A 331 0.43 20.12 -0.35
CA ILE A 331 1.68 20.59 0.24
C ILE A 331 1.86 22.06 -0.16
N ALA A 332 1.77 22.94 0.82
CA ALA A 332 2.04 24.37 0.66
C ALA A 332 3.55 24.65 0.68
N GLY A 333 3.93 25.88 0.43
CA GLY A 333 5.32 26.32 0.62
C GLY A 333 5.66 26.52 2.11
N ASN A 334 6.91 26.91 2.38
CA ASN A 334 7.44 27.06 3.73
C ASN A 334 6.94 28.30 4.51
N ASN A 335 6.14 29.16 3.88
CA ASN A 335 5.62 30.37 4.52
C ASN A 335 4.10 30.27 4.68
N PRO A 336 3.59 30.21 5.92
CA PRO A 336 2.16 30.22 6.18
C PRO A 336 1.51 31.49 5.63
N SER A 337 0.42 31.31 4.88
CA SER A 337 -0.40 32.44 4.48
C SER A 337 -1.05 33.06 5.72
N ASP A 338 -1.21 34.38 5.73
CA ASP A 338 -1.91 35.04 6.86
C ASP A 338 -3.35 34.54 7.02
N SER A 339 -3.98 34.11 5.93
CA SER A 339 -5.30 33.48 5.94
C SER A 339 -5.31 32.13 6.71
N LEU A 340 -4.26 31.32 6.56
CA LEU A 340 -4.14 30.05 7.30
C LEU A 340 -3.94 30.29 8.80
N LYS A 341 -3.10 31.26 9.19
CA LYS A 341 -2.89 31.62 10.60
C LYS A 341 -4.20 32.09 11.24
N GLN A 342 -4.92 32.98 10.58
CA GLN A 342 -6.22 33.49 11.04
C GLN A 342 -7.25 32.34 11.16
N ARG A 343 -7.21 31.38 10.22
CA ARG A 343 -8.12 30.22 10.26
C ARG A 343 -7.81 29.32 11.45
N ILE A 344 -6.55 29.01 11.73
CA ILE A 344 -6.10 28.25 12.88
C ILE A 344 -6.56 28.92 14.18
N GLU A 345 -6.29 30.24 14.34
CA GLU A 345 -6.71 31.01 15.51
C GLU A 345 -8.24 31.01 15.69
N SER A 346 -9.00 31.10 14.60
CA SER A 346 -10.46 31.00 14.64
C SER A 346 -10.94 29.65 15.17
N ILE A 347 -10.31 28.54 14.73
CA ILE A 347 -10.65 27.18 15.19
C ILE A 347 -10.28 27.01 16.67
N GLU A 348 -9.12 27.50 17.10
CA GLU A 348 -8.69 27.48 18.52
C GLU A 348 -9.69 28.25 19.42
N ASN A 349 -10.13 29.42 18.97
CA ASN A 349 -11.12 30.22 19.68
C ASN A 349 -12.49 29.53 19.77
N GLN A 350 -12.91 28.79 18.72
CA GLN A 350 -14.13 27.98 18.74
C GLN A 350 -13.97 26.79 19.69
N LEU A 351 -12.82 26.11 19.67
CA LEU A 351 -12.53 24.99 20.55
C LEU A 351 -12.57 25.39 22.04
N ALA A 352 -12.05 26.58 22.38
CA ALA A 352 -12.07 27.10 23.75
C ALA A 352 -13.48 27.44 24.25
N LYS A 353 -14.42 27.74 23.34
CA LYS A 353 -15.78 28.17 23.69
C LYS A 353 -16.81 27.03 23.65
N THR A 354 -16.54 25.95 22.92
CA THR A 354 -17.50 24.86 22.77
C THR A 354 -17.51 23.91 23.96
N THR A 355 -18.73 23.53 24.41
CA THR A 355 -18.94 22.54 25.49
C THR A 355 -19.36 21.18 24.96
N SER A 356 -19.68 21.07 23.66
CA SER A 356 -20.10 19.81 23.02
C SER A 356 -18.89 18.94 22.76
N SER A 357 -18.87 17.74 23.31
CA SER A 357 -17.80 16.75 23.09
C SER A 357 -17.62 16.37 21.62
N TYR A 358 -18.72 16.30 20.88
CA TYR A 358 -18.70 16.05 19.44
C TYR A 358 -18.00 17.19 18.68
N ASN A 359 -18.41 18.43 18.94
CA ASN A 359 -17.80 19.60 18.30
C ASN A 359 -16.33 19.76 18.69
N GLN A 360 -15.99 19.50 19.96
CA GLN A 360 -14.58 19.49 20.40
C GLN A 360 -13.72 18.50 19.60
N LYS A 361 -14.27 17.29 19.36
CA LYS A 361 -13.56 16.28 18.56
C LYS A 361 -13.33 16.76 17.12
N GLN A 362 -14.37 17.27 16.45
CA GLN A 362 -14.29 17.79 15.09
C GLN A 362 -13.31 18.96 14.96
N LEU A 363 -13.35 19.92 15.88
CA LEU A 363 -12.44 21.07 15.89
C LEU A 363 -10.99 20.64 16.13
N LYS A 364 -10.75 19.67 17.04
CA LYS A 364 -9.40 19.11 17.27
C LYS A 364 -8.86 18.39 16.04
N GLU A 365 -9.69 17.62 15.35
CA GLU A 365 -9.29 16.93 14.11
C GLU A 365 -8.93 17.93 13.02
N ARG A 366 -9.72 18.98 12.82
CA ARG A 366 -9.45 20.05 11.85
C ARG A 366 -8.17 20.82 12.20
N LEU A 367 -8.02 21.21 13.47
CA LEU A 367 -6.83 21.89 13.96
C LEU A 367 -5.58 21.04 13.73
N GLY A 368 -5.63 19.74 14.04
CA GLY A 368 -4.54 18.82 13.79
C GLY A 368 -4.17 18.71 12.31
N LYS A 369 -5.16 18.66 11.42
CA LYS A 369 -4.93 18.62 9.95
C LYS A 369 -4.26 19.90 9.42
N LEU A 370 -4.55 21.06 9.99
CA LEU A 370 -3.99 22.35 9.55
C LEU A 370 -2.66 22.69 10.21
N SER A 371 -2.46 22.30 11.50
CA SER A 371 -1.30 22.70 12.30
C SER A 371 -0.11 21.77 12.21
N ASN A 372 -0.34 20.45 11.97
CA ASN A 372 0.75 19.47 11.97
C ASN A 372 1.62 19.53 10.72
N GLY A 373 1.12 20.12 9.64
CA GLY A 373 1.83 20.21 8.39
C GLY A 373 2.04 18.85 7.70
N VAL A 374 2.91 18.86 6.70
CA VAL A 374 3.36 17.69 5.93
C VAL A 374 4.88 17.61 6.01
N ALA A 375 5.40 16.49 6.53
CA ALA A 375 6.81 16.19 6.42
C ALA A 375 7.10 15.67 5.01
N THR A 376 8.17 16.15 4.38
CA THR A 376 8.65 15.63 3.10
C THR A 376 10.07 15.11 3.29
N ILE A 377 10.26 13.81 3.12
CA ILE A 377 11.57 13.19 3.07
C ILE A 377 12.07 13.31 1.63
N LYS A 378 13.05 14.18 1.43
CA LYS A 378 13.75 14.36 0.16
C LYS A 378 14.85 13.32 0.06
N VAL A 379 14.79 12.43 -0.93
CA VAL A 379 15.71 11.31 -1.11
C VAL A 379 16.81 11.68 -2.10
N GLY A 380 18.06 11.60 -1.64
CA GLY A 380 19.24 11.83 -2.46
C GLY A 380 19.91 10.54 -2.93
N ALA A 381 20.40 10.55 -4.17
CA ALA A 381 21.15 9.42 -4.72
C ALA A 381 22.08 9.87 -5.84
N THR A 382 23.05 9.01 -6.20
CA THR A 382 24.01 9.28 -7.26
C THR A 382 23.47 8.91 -8.65
N THR A 383 22.61 7.90 -8.72
CA THR A 383 22.01 7.41 -9.96
C THR A 383 20.50 7.31 -9.86
N GLU A 384 19.81 7.37 -10.99
CA GLU A 384 18.35 7.22 -11.06
C GLU A 384 17.87 5.87 -10.51
N SER A 385 18.60 4.79 -10.80
CA SER A 385 18.27 3.45 -10.28
C SER A 385 18.40 3.37 -8.75
N GLU A 386 19.44 3.97 -8.17
CA GLU A 386 19.62 4.07 -6.72
C GLU A 386 18.52 4.93 -6.09
N LEU A 387 18.15 6.04 -6.74
CA LEU A 387 17.10 6.93 -6.27
C LEU A 387 15.75 6.23 -6.17
N LYS A 388 15.37 5.50 -7.22
CA LYS A 388 14.12 4.73 -7.25
C LYS A 388 14.10 3.65 -6.18
N GLU A 389 15.20 2.92 -6.01
CA GLU A 389 15.31 1.87 -4.99
C GLU A 389 15.22 2.45 -3.57
N LYS A 390 15.96 3.52 -3.26
CA LYS A 390 15.91 4.19 -1.96
C LYS A 390 14.50 4.75 -1.66
N LYS A 391 13.84 5.32 -2.67
CA LYS A 391 12.49 5.88 -2.52
C LYS A 391 11.48 4.80 -2.16
N LEU A 392 11.46 3.66 -2.86
CA LEU A 392 10.61 2.51 -2.54
C LEU A 392 10.88 2.00 -1.12
N ARG A 393 12.13 1.83 -0.75
CA ARG A 393 12.54 1.37 0.58
C ARG A 393 12.08 2.30 1.70
N ILE A 394 12.13 3.61 1.50
CA ILE A 394 11.65 4.60 2.47
C ILE A 394 10.11 4.57 2.55
N GLU A 395 9.42 4.41 1.42
CA GLU A 395 7.96 4.27 1.37
C GLU A 395 7.51 3.02 2.14
N ASP A 396 8.16 1.87 1.96
CA ASP A 396 7.88 0.64 2.72
C ASP A 396 8.11 0.83 4.23
N ALA A 397 9.24 1.46 4.60
CA ALA A 397 9.55 1.73 6.01
C ALA A 397 8.54 2.69 6.66
N LEU A 398 8.04 3.68 5.93
CA LEU A 398 6.96 4.57 6.40
C LEU A 398 5.64 3.80 6.62
N ASN A 399 5.29 2.92 5.69
CA ASN A 399 4.08 2.12 5.78
C ASN A 399 4.16 1.12 6.94
N ALA A 400 5.29 0.42 7.08
CA ALA A 400 5.56 -0.47 8.21
C ALA A 400 5.47 0.28 9.55
N THR A 401 6.01 1.49 9.62
CA THR A 401 5.96 2.32 10.83
C THR A 401 4.54 2.75 11.17
N LYS A 402 3.74 3.18 10.18
CA LYS A 402 2.31 3.48 10.38
C LYS A 402 1.54 2.25 10.86
N ALA A 403 1.77 1.10 10.25
CA ALA A 403 1.15 -0.17 10.66
C ALA A 403 1.51 -0.55 12.11
N ALA A 404 2.76 -0.29 12.54
CA ALA A 404 3.21 -0.50 13.91
C ALA A 404 2.54 0.45 14.91
N VAL A 405 2.35 1.71 14.54
CA VAL A 405 1.62 2.68 15.37
C VAL A 405 0.15 2.28 15.55
N GLU A 406 -0.48 1.70 14.51
CA GLU A 406 -1.89 1.30 14.54
C GLU A 406 -2.15 0.07 15.42
N GLU A 407 -1.40 -1.02 15.24
CA GLU A 407 -1.66 -2.31 15.92
C GLU A 407 -0.53 -2.76 16.85
N GLY A 408 0.54 -1.99 16.97
CA GLY A 408 1.71 -2.34 17.77
C GLY A 408 2.71 -3.20 17.00
N ILE A 409 3.63 -3.80 17.76
CA ILE A 409 4.76 -4.58 17.26
C ILE A 409 4.81 -5.97 17.91
N VAL A 410 5.36 -6.92 17.17
CA VAL A 410 5.71 -8.27 17.63
C VAL A 410 7.20 -8.53 17.36
N ILE A 411 7.74 -9.61 17.89
CA ILE A 411 9.10 -10.04 17.54
C ILE A 411 9.20 -10.36 16.06
N GLY A 412 10.29 -9.92 15.43
CA GLY A 412 10.49 -10.02 13.99
C GLY A 412 11.11 -11.34 13.52
N GLY A 413 11.60 -11.33 12.28
CA GLY A 413 12.32 -12.46 11.70
C GLY A 413 11.51 -13.74 11.55
N GLY A 414 10.18 -13.66 11.50
CA GLY A 414 9.27 -14.80 11.44
C GLY A 414 9.06 -15.50 12.79
N ALA A 415 9.72 -15.07 13.87
CA ALA A 415 9.64 -15.71 15.18
C ALA A 415 8.24 -15.56 15.82
N ALA A 416 7.53 -14.43 15.60
CA ALA A 416 6.18 -14.21 16.11
C ALA A 416 5.18 -15.30 15.64
N LEU A 417 5.29 -15.75 14.38
CA LEU A 417 4.45 -16.82 13.86
C LEU A 417 4.74 -18.17 14.54
N VAL A 418 6.01 -18.43 14.88
CA VAL A 418 6.40 -19.63 15.62
C VAL A 418 5.92 -19.57 17.08
N GLU A 419 5.94 -18.40 17.72
CA GLU A 419 5.33 -18.23 19.04
C GLU A 419 3.83 -18.43 19.01
N ALA A 420 3.14 -17.87 18.02
CA ALA A 420 1.71 -18.12 17.84
C ALA A 420 1.40 -19.59 17.59
N TYR A 421 2.24 -20.32 16.84
CA TYR A 421 2.14 -21.77 16.68
C TYR A 421 2.16 -22.49 18.03
N LYS A 422 3.10 -22.16 18.92
CA LYS A 422 3.21 -22.79 20.25
C LYS A 422 1.95 -22.60 21.09
N GLU A 423 1.34 -21.40 21.03
CA GLU A 423 0.13 -21.08 21.79
C GLU A 423 -1.13 -21.72 21.20
N VAL A 424 -1.26 -21.74 19.89
CA VAL A 424 -2.50 -22.21 19.19
C VAL A 424 -2.56 -23.73 19.09
N LYS A 425 -1.43 -24.40 18.81
CA LYS A 425 -1.38 -25.84 18.54
C LYS A 425 -2.07 -26.71 19.60
N PRO A 426 -1.93 -26.50 20.92
CA PRO A 426 -2.57 -27.34 21.94
C PRO A 426 -4.10 -27.22 21.95
N GLN A 427 -4.64 -26.08 21.52
CA GLN A 427 -6.03 -25.70 21.67
C GLN A 427 -6.85 -25.92 20.40
N LEU A 428 -6.20 -25.91 19.23
CA LEU A 428 -6.88 -25.92 17.94
C LEU A 428 -6.96 -27.35 17.37
N LYS A 429 -8.13 -27.99 17.57
CA LYS A 429 -8.41 -29.32 17.10
C LYS A 429 -9.78 -29.40 16.42
N SER A 430 -9.97 -30.39 15.56
CA SER A 430 -11.22 -30.71 14.91
C SER A 430 -11.42 -32.24 14.89
N ASP A 431 -12.65 -32.71 15.15
CA ASP A 431 -13.00 -34.13 15.02
C ASP A 431 -13.11 -34.56 13.55
N ASN A 432 -13.32 -33.58 12.64
CA ASN A 432 -13.32 -33.86 11.22
C ASN A 432 -11.88 -33.90 10.68
N VAL A 433 -11.51 -35.04 10.09
CA VAL A 433 -10.15 -35.34 9.62
C VAL A 433 -9.67 -34.32 8.56
N ASP A 434 -10.55 -33.91 7.64
CA ASP A 434 -10.15 -33.01 6.56
C ASP A 434 -10.09 -31.56 7.04
N VAL A 435 -10.96 -31.12 7.96
CA VAL A 435 -10.82 -29.84 8.66
C VAL A 435 -9.51 -29.82 9.45
N GLN A 436 -9.17 -30.93 10.14
CA GLN A 436 -7.88 -31.01 10.86
C GLN A 436 -6.67 -30.96 9.95
N LYS A 437 -6.75 -31.51 8.72
CA LYS A 437 -5.69 -31.35 7.70
C LYS A 437 -5.53 -29.88 7.29
N GLY A 438 -6.65 -29.15 7.10
CA GLY A 438 -6.61 -27.72 6.82
C GLY A 438 -5.93 -26.92 7.92
N ILE A 439 -6.25 -27.20 9.19
CA ILE A 439 -5.57 -26.62 10.34
C ILE A 439 -4.06 -26.91 10.29
N HIS A 440 -3.69 -28.16 10.06
CA HIS A 440 -2.28 -28.58 10.02
C HIS A 440 -1.49 -27.86 8.93
N ILE A 441 -2.08 -27.66 7.75
CA ILE A 441 -1.45 -26.94 6.63
C ILE A 441 -1.05 -25.51 7.05
N VAL A 442 -1.94 -24.78 7.72
CA VAL A 442 -1.63 -23.45 8.22
C VAL A 442 -0.53 -23.51 9.26
N MET A 443 -0.66 -24.42 10.24
CA MET A 443 0.32 -24.53 11.33
C MET A 443 1.73 -24.85 10.83
N GLU A 444 1.88 -25.68 9.80
CA GLU A 444 3.17 -25.96 9.17
C GLU A 444 3.69 -24.76 8.35
N ALA A 445 2.80 -24.02 7.69
CA ALA A 445 3.18 -22.86 6.91
C ALA A 445 3.74 -21.71 7.77
N LEU A 446 3.41 -21.65 9.08
CA LEU A 446 3.92 -20.63 9.99
C LEU A 446 5.46 -20.64 10.13
N PHE A 447 6.11 -21.75 9.79
CA PHE A 447 7.58 -21.85 9.80
C PHE A 447 8.23 -21.33 8.52
N ALA A 448 7.47 -21.18 7.44
CA ALA A 448 8.03 -20.86 6.13
C ALA A 448 8.80 -19.51 6.10
N PRO A 449 8.36 -18.42 6.76
CA PRO A 449 9.10 -17.17 6.76
C PRO A 449 10.47 -17.27 7.46
N ILE A 450 10.55 -17.87 8.65
CA ILE A 450 11.82 -18.03 9.37
C ILE A 450 12.75 -18.99 8.64
N GLN A 451 12.22 -20.05 7.99
CA GLN A 451 12.99 -20.95 7.13
C GLN A 451 13.64 -20.18 5.98
N GLN A 452 12.87 -19.39 5.25
CA GLN A 452 13.37 -18.62 4.12
C GLN A 452 14.43 -17.58 4.53
N ILE A 453 14.21 -16.90 5.67
CA ILE A 453 15.20 -15.95 6.23
C ILE A 453 16.51 -16.67 6.56
N ALA A 454 16.45 -17.87 7.17
CA ALA A 454 17.63 -18.66 7.50
C ALA A 454 18.36 -19.12 6.23
N GLU A 455 17.65 -19.64 5.23
CA GLU A 455 18.20 -20.05 3.93
C GLU A 455 18.89 -18.90 3.20
N ASN A 456 18.23 -17.74 3.10
CA ASN A 456 18.81 -16.55 2.47
C ASN A 456 20.07 -16.06 3.19
N ALA A 457 20.13 -16.31 4.50
CA ALA A 457 21.29 -15.97 5.32
C ALA A 457 22.41 -17.03 5.31
N GLY A 458 22.17 -18.18 4.66
CA GLY A 458 23.15 -19.28 4.54
C GLY A 458 23.22 -20.21 5.76
N TYR A 459 22.16 -20.26 6.57
CA TYR A 459 22.04 -21.14 7.72
C TYR A 459 21.15 -22.36 7.41
N ASN A 460 21.31 -23.44 8.20
CA ASN A 460 20.40 -24.57 8.14
C ASN A 460 19.02 -24.20 8.67
N ALA A 461 18.05 -24.13 7.80
CA ALA A 461 16.69 -23.70 8.14
C ALA A 461 15.99 -24.66 9.11
N GLU A 462 16.20 -25.97 8.98
CA GLU A 462 15.59 -26.97 9.88
C GLU A 462 16.07 -26.80 11.33
N ASP A 463 17.40 -26.61 11.52
CA ASP A 463 17.99 -26.41 12.85
C ASP A 463 17.47 -25.11 13.49
N ILE A 464 17.30 -24.04 12.71
CA ILE A 464 16.78 -22.77 13.19
C ILE A 464 15.31 -22.92 13.63
N VAL A 465 14.47 -23.59 12.83
CA VAL A 465 13.07 -23.84 13.19
C VAL A 465 12.93 -24.68 14.45
N GLU A 466 13.68 -25.79 14.57
CA GLU A 466 13.62 -26.63 15.76
C GLU A 466 14.08 -25.88 17.02
N SER A 467 15.13 -25.09 16.89
CA SER A 467 15.60 -24.22 17.98
C SER A 467 14.54 -23.17 18.37
N GLN A 468 13.88 -22.53 17.37
CA GLN A 468 12.83 -21.53 17.63
C GLN A 468 11.58 -22.15 18.31
N LYS A 469 11.23 -23.40 17.99
CA LYS A 469 10.12 -24.11 18.68
C LYS A 469 10.35 -24.26 20.18
N THR A 470 11.61 -24.34 20.61
CA THR A 470 12.00 -24.54 22.01
C THR A 470 12.51 -23.27 22.68
N ALA A 471 12.75 -22.20 21.92
CA ALA A 471 13.24 -20.93 22.42
C ALA A 471 12.30 -20.31 23.48
N GLN A 472 12.87 -19.54 24.41
CA GLN A 472 12.11 -18.76 25.39
C GLN A 472 11.24 -17.71 24.70
N LYS A 473 10.24 -17.20 25.38
CA LYS A 473 9.39 -16.12 24.87
C LYS A 473 10.25 -14.89 24.55
N ASN A 474 9.95 -14.23 23.44
CA ASN A 474 10.65 -13.08 22.87
C ASN A 474 12.07 -13.36 22.34
N TYR A 475 12.59 -14.59 22.47
CA TYR A 475 13.88 -14.97 21.89
C TYR A 475 13.72 -15.45 20.45
N GLY A 476 14.62 -15.03 19.58
CA GLY A 476 14.66 -15.42 18.19
C GLY A 476 16.05 -15.39 17.59
N PHE A 477 16.15 -15.83 16.34
CA PHE A 477 17.39 -15.90 15.61
C PHE A 477 17.66 -14.61 14.83
N ASP A 478 18.73 -13.90 15.20
CA ASP A 478 19.28 -12.78 14.45
C ASP A 478 20.06 -13.33 13.23
N ALA A 479 19.40 -13.41 12.10
CA ALA A 479 19.98 -13.94 10.86
C ALA A 479 21.09 -13.06 10.28
N LYS A 480 21.16 -11.77 10.66
CA LYS A 480 22.23 -10.86 10.24
C LYS A 480 23.56 -11.26 10.88
N ASN A 481 23.55 -11.54 12.19
CA ASN A 481 24.75 -11.80 13.00
C ASN A 481 24.93 -13.28 13.37
N GLY A 482 23.94 -14.15 13.11
CA GLY A 482 23.99 -15.59 13.42
C GLY A 482 23.92 -15.89 14.91
N GLN A 483 23.11 -15.16 15.67
CA GLN A 483 23.03 -15.24 17.12
C GLN A 483 21.57 -15.37 17.60
N TRP A 484 21.38 -16.04 18.73
CA TRP A 484 20.11 -16.09 19.45
C TRP A 484 20.05 -14.93 20.44
N VAL A 485 19.02 -14.08 20.33
CA VAL A 485 18.91 -12.83 21.07
C VAL A 485 17.48 -12.59 21.58
N ASP A 486 17.33 -11.73 22.58
CA ASP A 486 16.04 -11.10 22.84
C ASP A 486 15.73 -10.14 21.69
N MET A 487 14.64 -10.40 20.99
CA MET A 487 14.30 -9.70 19.74
C MET A 487 13.85 -8.27 20.01
N PHE A 488 13.15 -8.00 21.14
CA PHE A 488 12.76 -6.63 21.50
C PHE A 488 13.96 -5.80 21.92
N GLU A 489 14.87 -6.34 22.73
CA GLU A 489 16.09 -5.63 23.15
C GLU A 489 17.01 -5.31 21.96
N LYS A 490 17.04 -6.17 20.95
CA LYS A 490 17.82 -5.95 19.72
C LYS A 490 17.09 -5.12 18.67
N GLY A 491 15.83 -4.75 18.93
CA GLY A 491 15.02 -4.00 17.97
C GLY A 491 14.64 -4.79 16.72
N ILE A 492 14.74 -6.14 16.74
CA ILE A 492 14.33 -7.00 15.62
C ILE A 492 12.83 -7.28 15.79
N ILE A 493 12.02 -6.40 15.25
CA ILE A 493 10.57 -6.32 15.46
C ILE A 493 9.84 -6.12 14.14
N ASP A 494 8.64 -6.70 14.05
CA ASP A 494 7.74 -6.57 12.91
C ASP A 494 6.44 -5.87 13.34
N PRO A 495 5.81 -5.05 12.47
CA PRO A 495 4.48 -4.53 12.74
C PRO A 495 3.46 -5.66 12.83
N THR A 496 2.65 -5.66 13.88
CA THR A 496 1.61 -6.67 14.11
C THR A 496 0.62 -6.74 12.95
N LYS A 497 0.20 -5.58 12.43
CA LYS A 497 -0.71 -5.47 11.30
C LYS A 497 -0.14 -6.14 10.04
N VAL A 498 1.16 -5.97 9.77
CA VAL A 498 1.85 -6.59 8.63
C VAL A 498 1.83 -8.11 8.76
N THR A 499 2.32 -8.65 9.88
CA THR A 499 2.39 -10.10 10.12
C THR A 499 1.01 -10.76 10.05
N ARG A 500 0.00 -10.12 10.67
CA ARG A 500 -1.37 -10.62 10.72
C ARG A 500 -2.05 -10.57 9.33
N SER A 501 -1.90 -9.48 8.60
CA SER A 501 -2.48 -9.31 7.27
C SER A 501 -1.86 -10.27 6.26
N ALA A 502 -0.55 -10.45 6.29
CA ALA A 502 0.17 -11.42 5.45
C ALA A 502 -0.39 -12.84 5.64
N LEU A 503 -0.59 -13.27 6.89
CA LEU A 503 -1.16 -14.58 7.19
C LEU A 503 -2.60 -14.73 6.69
N LEU A 504 -3.46 -13.75 6.98
CA LEU A 504 -4.88 -13.83 6.61
C LEU A 504 -5.09 -13.81 5.09
N ASN A 505 -4.33 -12.97 4.36
CA ASN A 505 -4.39 -12.92 2.91
C ASN A 505 -3.85 -14.21 2.27
N ALA A 506 -2.78 -14.79 2.83
CA ALA A 506 -2.27 -16.08 2.41
C ALA A 506 -3.30 -17.20 2.61
N CYS A 507 -3.94 -17.26 3.78
CA CYS A 507 -5.02 -18.22 4.07
C CYS A 507 -6.20 -18.08 3.10
N SER A 508 -6.60 -16.84 2.79
CA SER A 508 -7.71 -16.57 1.88
C SER A 508 -7.46 -17.15 0.49
N ILE A 509 -6.34 -16.82 -0.12
CA ILE A 509 -6.02 -17.29 -1.48
C ILE A 509 -5.68 -18.77 -1.51
N ALA A 510 -4.94 -19.29 -0.52
CA ALA A 510 -4.64 -20.71 -0.45
C ALA A 510 -5.93 -21.55 -0.34
N SER A 511 -6.91 -21.12 0.46
CA SER A 511 -8.19 -21.80 0.61
C SER A 511 -9.01 -21.82 -0.69
N LEU A 512 -8.97 -20.74 -1.47
CA LEU A 512 -9.60 -20.68 -2.79
C LEU A 512 -8.88 -21.57 -3.80
N PHE A 513 -7.55 -21.51 -3.80
CA PHE A 513 -6.72 -22.27 -4.74
C PHE A 513 -6.93 -23.79 -4.60
N ILE A 514 -6.90 -24.32 -3.38
CA ILE A 514 -7.07 -25.77 -3.16
C ILE A 514 -8.47 -26.28 -3.52
N THR A 515 -9.48 -25.41 -3.54
CA THR A 515 -10.86 -25.75 -3.95
C THR A 515 -11.08 -25.64 -5.46
N THR A 516 -10.09 -25.21 -6.23
CA THR A 516 -10.20 -25.06 -7.68
C THR A 516 -10.16 -26.44 -8.36
N GLU A 517 -11.16 -26.72 -9.21
CA GLU A 517 -11.30 -27.98 -9.96
C GLU A 517 -11.05 -27.81 -11.45
N ALA A 518 -11.28 -26.62 -12.01
CA ALA A 518 -11.07 -26.35 -13.41
C ALA A 518 -10.48 -24.95 -13.64
N GLY A 519 -9.63 -24.85 -14.64
CA GLY A 519 -9.14 -23.57 -15.19
C GLY A 519 -9.67 -23.38 -16.62
N ILE A 520 -10.06 -22.15 -16.96
CA ILE A 520 -10.58 -21.78 -18.30
C ILE A 520 -9.75 -20.63 -18.82
N ALA A 521 -9.08 -20.83 -19.95
CA ALA A 521 -8.26 -19.82 -20.62
C ALA A 521 -8.67 -19.65 -22.09
N ASP A 522 -8.26 -18.56 -22.73
CA ASP A 522 -8.34 -18.45 -24.17
C ASP A 522 -7.37 -19.44 -24.83
N ALA A 523 -7.84 -20.23 -25.79
CA ALA A 523 -6.99 -21.14 -26.54
C ALA A 523 -5.90 -20.35 -27.32
N LYS A 524 -4.72 -20.97 -27.47
CA LYS A 524 -3.66 -20.38 -28.30
C LYS A 524 -4.17 -20.22 -29.74
N ASP A 525 -4.00 -19.03 -30.30
CA ASP A 525 -4.34 -18.76 -31.70
C ASP A 525 -3.26 -19.38 -32.59
N THR A 526 -3.52 -20.59 -33.10
CA THR A 526 -2.59 -21.31 -33.98
C THR A 526 -2.59 -20.76 -35.43
N SER A 527 -3.45 -19.77 -35.74
CA SER A 527 -3.59 -19.24 -37.09
C SER A 527 -2.53 -18.19 -37.47
N LYS A 528 -1.65 -17.77 -36.57
CA LYS A 528 -0.63 -16.74 -36.83
C LYS A 528 0.73 -17.25 -37.34
N ASN A 529 0.94 -18.55 -37.52
CA ASN A 529 2.24 -19.11 -37.94
C ASN A 529 2.34 -19.57 -39.39
N GLU A 530 1.39 -19.25 -40.25
CA GLU A 530 1.59 -19.41 -41.69
C GLU A 530 1.81 -18.03 -42.35
N VAL A 531 3.07 -17.57 -42.33
CA VAL A 531 3.54 -16.57 -43.28
C VAL A 531 3.65 -17.31 -44.62
N PRO A 532 2.84 -16.97 -45.66
CA PRO A 532 3.01 -17.58 -46.99
C PRO A 532 4.39 -17.17 -47.49
N THR A 533 5.26 -18.14 -47.73
CA THR A 533 6.49 -17.94 -48.51
C THR A 533 6.07 -17.44 -49.91
N PRO A 534 6.57 -16.29 -50.38
CA PRO A 534 6.33 -15.89 -51.77
C PRO A 534 6.97 -16.93 -52.69
N ALA A 535 6.15 -17.53 -53.56
CA ALA A 535 6.66 -18.33 -54.65
C ALA A 535 7.53 -17.43 -55.53
N MET A 536 8.80 -17.75 -55.64
CA MET A 536 9.65 -17.17 -56.67
C MET A 536 9.18 -17.72 -58.04
N TYR A 537 8.80 -16.86 -58.91
CA TYR A 537 8.82 -17.06 -60.36
C TYR A 537 9.89 -16.16 -60.98
#